data_ca4e4a1886c1fcc87dc774a4d4fd7879
#
_entry.id   ca4e4a1886c1fcc87dc774a4d4fd7879
#
_cell.length_a   1.000
_cell.length_b   1.000
_cell.length_c   1.000
_cell.angle_alpha   90.00
_cell.angle_beta   90.00
_cell.angle_gamma   90.00
#
_symmetry.space_group_name_H-M   'P 1'
#
loop_
_entity.id
_entity.type
_entity.pdbx_description
1 polymer ?
#
loop_
_entity_poly.entity_id
_entity_poly.type
_entity_poly.pdbx_seq_one_letter_code
_entity_poly.pdbx_strand_id
1 'polypeptide(L)' 'MTQIKIFAETTYSNPADKKVMTTERLMEKVNDFLAENDGKITVKDVKYSIQSPNPHQILNLNVQHWTVMVIYEQH' A
#
# COMPACT_ATOMS: atom_id res chain seq x y z
N MET A 1 -9.47 20.13 -9.05
CA MET A 1 -8.65 20.21 -7.83
C MET A 1 -7.88 18.90 -7.65
N THR A 2 -6.59 18.98 -7.49
CA THR A 2 -5.75 17.81 -7.30
C THR A 2 -5.93 17.27 -5.90
N GLN A 3 -6.15 15.97 -5.79
CA GLN A 3 -6.33 15.30 -4.52
C GLN A 3 -5.36 14.13 -4.38
N ILE A 4 -5.15 13.70 -3.15
CA ILE A 4 -4.26 12.61 -2.83
C ILE A 4 -5.01 11.62 -1.95
N LYS A 5 -4.99 10.35 -2.35
CA LYS A 5 -5.51 9.24 -1.55
C LYS A 5 -4.35 8.34 -1.15
N ILE A 6 -4.24 8.07 0.13
CA ILE A 6 -3.17 7.24 0.67
C ILE A 6 -3.77 5.92 1.16
N PHE A 7 -3.16 4.83 0.71
CA PHE A 7 -3.47 3.48 1.17
C PHE A 7 -2.25 2.94 1.88
N ALA A 8 -2.43 2.36 3.03
CA ALA A 8 -1.33 1.81 3.80
C ALA A 8 -1.68 0.44 4.36
N GLU A 9 -0.70 -0.42 4.42
CA GLU A 9 -0.83 -1.73 5.03
C GLU A 9 0.48 -2.11 5.70
N THR A 10 0.38 -2.76 6.85
CA THR A 10 1.53 -3.31 7.55
C THR A 10 1.48 -4.82 7.43
N THR A 11 2.56 -5.40 6.95
CA THR A 11 2.67 -6.85 6.84
C THR A 11 3.69 -7.37 7.85
N TYR A 12 3.39 -8.55 8.38
CA TYR A 12 4.25 -9.21 9.35
C TYR A 12 4.61 -10.58 8.81
N SER A 13 5.88 -10.96 8.92
CA SER A 13 6.26 -12.33 8.64
C SER A 13 7.26 -12.80 9.68
N ASN A 14 7.10 -14.05 10.10
CA ASN A 14 8.06 -14.72 10.93
C ASN A 14 9.05 -15.44 10.02
N PRO A 15 10.39 -15.30 10.20
CA PRO A 15 11.36 -16.03 9.38
C PRO A 15 11.19 -17.55 9.44
N ALA A 16 10.60 -18.08 10.51
CA ALA A 16 10.27 -19.50 10.60
C ALA A 16 9.06 -19.89 9.74
N ASP A 17 8.24 -18.93 9.37
CA ASP A 17 7.10 -19.14 8.49
C ASP A 17 7.54 -18.91 7.05
N LYS A 18 7.42 -19.94 6.23
CA LYS A 18 7.78 -19.83 4.81
C LYS A 18 6.70 -19.13 3.98
N LYS A 19 5.81 -18.39 4.60
CA LYS A 19 4.78 -17.64 3.90
C LYS A 19 5.38 -16.43 3.21
N VAL A 20 5.10 -16.30 1.93
CA VAL A 20 5.46 -15.12 1.17
C VAL A 20 4.55 -13.98 1.60
N MET A 21 5.14 -12.84 1.94
CA MET A 21 4.37 -11.63 2.20
C MET A 21 3.77 -11.14 0.89
N THR A 22 2.47 -10.92 0.90
CA THR A 22 1.79 -10.44 -0.29
C THR A 22 1.18 -9.07 -0.03
N THR A 23 1.16 -8.26 -1.06
CA THR A 23 0.50 -6.95 -1.05
C THR A 23 -0.88 -7.01 -1.71
N GLU A 24 -1.44 -8.20 -1.84
CA GLU A 24 -2.71 -8.40 -2.55
C GLU A 24 -3.83 -7.55 -1.96
N ARG A 25 -3.93 -7.49 -0.61
CA ARG A 25 -4.96 -6.69 0.06
C ARG A 25 -4.82 -5.21 -0.25
N LEU A 26 -3.60 -4.71 -0.26
CA LEU A 26 -3.34 -3.32 -0.57
C LEU A 26 -3.70 -3.02 -2.01
N MET A 27 -3.30 -3.89 -2.93
CA MET A 27 -3.62 -3.73 -4.34
C MET A 27 -5.11 -3.82 -4.61
N GLU A 28 -5.82 -4.70 -3.90
CA GLU A 28 -7.28 -4.78 -3.99
C GLU A 28 -7.94 -3.46 -3.58
N LYS A 29 -7.49 -2.87 -2.48
CA LYS A 29 -8.02 -1.58 -2.03
C LYS A 29 -7.81 -0.48 -3.05
N VAL A 30 -6.62 -0.43 -3.65
CA VAL A 30 -6.30 0.55 -4.69
C VAL A 30 -7.18 0.32 -5.91
N ASN A 31 -7.29 -0.92 -6.36
CA ASN A 31 -8.09 -1.26 -7.53
C ASN A 31 -9.57 -0.98 -7.30
N ASP A 32 -10.10 -1.26 -6.11
CA ASP A 32 -11.48 -0.96 -5.76
C ASP A 32 -11.75 0.54 -5.79
N PHE A 33 -10.82 1.31 -5.24
CA PHE A 33 -10.92 2.78 -5.29
C PHE A 33 -10.96 3.28 -6.74
N LEU A 34 -10.08 2.78 -7.58
CA LEU A 34 -10.04 3.20 -8.98
C LEU A 34 -11.30 2.79 -9.72
N ALA A 35 -11.81 1.59 -9.47
CA ALA A 35 -13.03 1.10 -10.10
C ALA A 35 -14.27 1.90 -9.65
N GLU A 36 -14.37 2.19 -8.36
CA GLU A 36 -15.50 2.98 -7.81
C GLU A 36 -15.53 4.40 -8.34
N ASN A 37 -14.37 4.93 -8.72
CA ASN A 37 -14.24 6.31 -9.19
C ASN A 37 -14.00 6.39 -10.70
N ASP A 38 -14.22 5.31 -11.42
CA ASP A 38 -14.07 5.29 -12.87
C ASP A 38 -14.96 6.35 -13.52
N GLY A 39 -14.37 7.16 -14.37
CA GLY A 39 -15.05 8.28 -15.01
C GLY A 39 -15.24 9.51 -14.12
N LYS A 40 -14.92 9.42 -12.83
CA LYS A 40 -15.05 10.53 -11.88
C LYS A 40 -13.74 11.21 -11.56
N ILE A 41 -12.63 10.52 -11.79
CA ILE A 41 -11.31 11.04 -11.51
C ILE A 41 -10.37 10.76 -12.68
N THR A 42 -9.30 11.56 -12.75
CA THR A 42 -8.18 11.31 -13.65
C THR A 42 -6.94 11.09 -12.78
N VAL A 43 -6.37 9.91 -12.87
CA VAL A 43 -5.15 9.59 -12.11
C VAL A 43 -3.97 10.30 -12.76
N LYS A 44 -3.26 11.09 -11.99
CA LYS A 44 -2.07 11.82 -12.45
C LYS A 44 -0.79 11.06 -12.17
N ASP A 45 -0.71 10.42 -11.00
CA ASP A 45 0.48 9.69 -10.61
C ASP A 45 0.13 8.68 -9.53
N VAL A 46 0.92 7.63 -9.44
CA VAL A 46 0.83 6.66 -8.37
C VAL A 46 2.24 6.47 -7.82
N LYS A 47 2.42 6.75 -6.54
CA LYS A 47 3.69 6.55 -5.87
C LYS A 47 3.53 5.47 -4.83
N TYR A 48 4.59 4.69 -4.66
CA TYR A 48 4.51 3.68 -3.67
C TYR A 48 5.83 3.53 -2.92
N SER A 49 5.74 3.11 -1.67
CA SER A 49 6.88 3.06 -0.79
C SER A 49 6.78 1.85 0.12
N ILE A 50 7.92 1.27 0.41
CA ILE A 50 8.05 0.16 1.33
C ILE A 50 9.05 0.58 2.39
N GLN A 51 8.68 0.44 3.66
CA GLN A 51 9.57 0.78 4.76
C GLN A 51 9.66 -0.39 5.74
N SER A 52 10.88 -0.67 6.16
CA SER A 52 11.16 -1.58 7.25
C SER A 52 11.49 -0.74 8.47
N PRO A 53 10.56 -0.57 9.41
CA PRO A 53 10.70 0.47 10.43
C PRO A 53 11.70 0.19 11.52
N ASN A 54 12.20 -1.03 11.67
CA ASN A 54 13.08 -1.29 12.80
C ASN A 54 14.15 -2.32 12.48
N PRO A 55 15.44 -1.93 12.47
CA PRO A 55 16.53 -2.87 12.30
C PRO A 55 16.77 -3.74 13.54
N HIS A 56 16.19 -3.39 14.69
CA HIS A 56 16.31 -4.17 15.91
C HIS A 56 15.10 -5.06 16.11
N GLN A 57 15.07 -6.15 15.41
CA GLN A 57 13.97 -7.10 15.54
C GLN A 57 14.15 -7.96 16.78
N ILE A 58 13.43 -7.60 17.80
CA ILE A 58 13.50 -8.28 19.09
C ILE A 58 12.85 -9.67 19.04
N LEU A 59 11.95 -9.90 18.09
CA LEU A 59 11.13 -11.12 18.03
C LEU A 59 11.28 -11.88 16.71
N ASN A 60 12.34 -11.66 15.97
CA ASN A 60 12.55 -12.29 14.67
C ASN A 60 11.35 -12.12 13.70
N LEU A 61 10.60 -11.02 13.87
CA LEU A 61 9.49 -10.71 12.98
C LEU A 61 9.94 -9.69 11.94
N ASN A 62 9.67 -10.00 10.69
CA ASN A 62 9.86 -9.02 9.63
C ASN A 62 8.59 -8.19 9.53
N VAL A 63 8.71 -6.90 9.78
CA VAL A 63 7.61 -5.95 9.68
C VAL A 63 7.90 -5.02 8.52
N GLN A 64 6.95 -4.89 7.63
CA GLN A 64 7.06 -3.96 6.50
C GLN A 64 5.82 -3.10 6.41
N HIS A 65 6.04 -1.81 6.23
CA HIS A 65 4.97 -0.85 5.97
C HIS A 65 4.93 -0.55 4.48
N TRP A 66 3.77 -0.76 3.90
CA TRP A 66 3.53 -0.53 2.48
C TRP A 66 2.60 0.65 2.35
N THR A 67 2.97 1.60 1.52
CA THR A 67 2.16 2.79 1.28
C THR A 67 2.01 3.01 -0.22
N VAL A 68 0.77 3.21 -0.65
CA VAL A 68 0.48 3.60 -2.03
C VAL A 68 -0.22 4.95 -1.97
N MET A 69 0.31 5.90 -2.72
CA MET A 69 -0.26 7.24 -2.83
C MET A 69 -0.78 7.43 -4.25
N VAL A 70 -2.07 7.66 -4.37
CA VAL A 70 -2.70 7.96 -5.66
C VAL A 70 -2.94 9.46 -5.72
N ILE A 71 -2.34 10.11 -6.71
CA ILE A 71 -2.51 11.54 -6.97
C ILE A 71 -3.47 11.65 -8.15
N TYR A 72 -4.59 12.32 -7.95
CA TYR A 72 -5.64 12.35 -8.94
C TYR A 72 -6.34 13.69 -8.98
N GLU A 73 -7.02 13.92 -10.06
CA GLU A 73 -7.89 15.09 -10.23
C GLU A 73 -9.33 14.62 -10.28
N GLN A 74 -10.15 15.25 -9.46
CA GLN A 74 -11.57 14.93 -9.42
C GLN A 74 -12.33 15.82 -10.41
N HIS A 75 -13.18 15.17 -11.18
CA HIS A 75 -14.01 15.85 -12.17
C HIS A 75 -15.22 16.56 -11.56
#